data_84761d9b39dcc7e237329f3fc593c830
#
_entry.id   84761d9b39dcc7e237329f3fc593c830
#
_cell.length_a   1.000
_cell.length_b   1.000
_cell.length_c   1.000
_cell.angle_alpha   90.00
_cell.angle_beta   90.00
_cell.angle_gamma   90.00
#
_symmetry.space_group_name_H-M   'P 1'
#
loop_
_entity.id
_entity.type
_entity.pdbx_description
1 polymer ?
#
loop_
_entity_poly.entity_id
_entity_poly.type
_entity_poly.pdbx_seq_one_letter_code
_entity_poly.pdbx_strand_id
1 'polypeptide(L)'
;TNNKNTNKKNSTYLCAKCGSLLYDGSEMFYENGSSKDFNNSIEKKVKILDTFYRKNYVSENNKSKIELFCTKCDTNIGNLINDEKGQRHCIDKNAIILKNLINEKF
;
A
#
# COMPACT_ATOMS: atom_id res chain seq x y z
N THR A 1 6.42 8.70 -25.21
CA THR A 1 6.01 7.32 -25.04
C THR A 1 6.25 6.84 -23.65
N ASN A 2 7.39 7.19 -23.11
CA ASN A 2 7.76 6.71 -21.79
C ASN A 2 7.51 7.73 -20.72
N ASN A 3 6.92 8.84 -21.07
CA ASN A 3 6.73 9.91 -20.12
C ASN A 3 5.87 9.52 -18.95
N LYS A 4 4.85 8.73 -19.19
CA LYS A 4 3.97 8.33 -18.10
C LYS A 4 4.69 7.45 -17.11
N ASN A 5 5.50 6.53 -17.61
CA ASN A 5 6.23 5.64 -16.73
C ASN A 5 7.27 6.40 -15.95
N THR A 6 7.89 7.37 -16.60
CA THR A 6 8.89 8.16 -15.93
C THR A 6 8.28 8.93 -14.78
N ASN A 7 7.09 9.49 -14.99
CA ASN A 7 6.43 10.23 -13.92
C ASN A 7 6.09 9.33 -12.75
N LYS A 8 5.64 8.12 -13.03
CA LYS A 8 5.31 7.20 -11.96
C LYS A 8 6.53 6.81 -11.16
N LYS A 9 7.64 6.65 -11.84
CA LYS A 9 8.87 6.26 -11.13
C LYS A 9 9.32 7.34 -10.18
N ASN A 10 8.96 8.59 -10.46
CA ASN A 10 9.40 9.68 -9.61
C ASN A 10 8.37 10.07 -8.57
N SER A 11 7.35 9.26 -8.44
CA SER A 11 6.29 9.55 -7.48
C SER A 11 6.46 8.71 -6.23
N THR A 12 5.95 9.23 -5.13
CA THR A 12 5.95 8.51 -3.88
C THR A 12 4.58 8.67 -3.26
N TYR A 13 4.12 7.61 -2.62
CA TYR A 13 2.82 7.65 -1.95
C TYR A 13 3.01 7.74 -0.46
N LEU A 14 2.38 8.73 0.14
CA LEU A 14 2.51 9.03 1.55
C LEU A 14 1.28 8.57 2.30
N CYS A 15 1.47 8.30 3.60
CA CYS A 15 0.33 8.05 4.46
C CYS A 15 -0.52 9.31 4.54
N ALA A 16 -1.81 9.18 4.24
CA ALA A 16 -2.69 10.35 4.24
C ALA A 16 -2.82 10.95 5.62
N LYS A 17 -2.58 10.16 6.66
CA LYS A 17 -2.75 10.65 8.01
C LYS A 17 -1.51 11.30 8.59
N CYS A 18 -0.34 10.72 8.37
CA CYS A 18 0.87 11.25 9.02
C CYS A 18 1.97 11.68 8.07
N GLY A 19 1.79 11.46 6.78
CA GLY A 19 2.78 11.91 5.80
C GLY A 19 3.99 11.01 5.64
N SER A 20 4.03 9.88 6.31
CA SER A 20 5.16 8.96 6.18
C SER A 20 5.24 8.41 4.76
N LEU A 21 6.44 8.23 4.24
CA LEU A 21 6.63 7.67 2.92
C LEU A 21 6.36 6.18 2.96
N LEU A 22 5.37 5.72 2.21
CA LEU A 22 4.96 4.32 2.30
C LEU A 22 5.29 3.49 1.06
N TYR A 23 5.10 4.04 -0.12
CA TYR A 23 5.27 3.28 -1.35
C TYR A 23 5.91 4.11 -2.45
N ASP A 24 6.81 3.48 -3.19
CA ASP A 24 7.34 4.11 -4.39
C ASP A 24 6.39 3.87 -5.54
N GLY A 25 6.22 4.87 -6.38
CA GLY A 25 5.33 4.73 -7.52
C GLY A 25 5.77 3.63 -8.48
N SER A 26 7.05 3.34 -8.51
CA SER A 26 7.55 2.28 -9.38
C SER A 26 7.07 0.90 -8.96
N GLU A 27 6.59 0.76 -7.72
CA GLU A 27 6.09 -0.52 -7.25
C GLU A 27 4.61 -0.73 -7.55
N MET A 28 3.93 0.30 -8.01
CA MET A 28 2.51 0.18 -8.33
C MET A 28 2.33 -0.48 -9.68
N PHE A 29 1.50 -1.51 -9.74
CA PHE A 29 1.27 -2.18 -11.01
C PHE A 29 -0.20 -2.22 -11.41
N TYR A 30 -1.09 -1.78 -10.53
CA TYR A 30 -2.53 -1.80 -10.85
C TYR A 30 -3.26 -0.80 -9.98
N GLU A 31 -4.27 -0.18 -10.53
CA GLU A 31 -5.12 0.70 -9.74
C GLU A 31 -6.53 0.72 -10.32
N ASN A 32 -7.49 0.95 -9.45
CA ASN A 32 -8.87 1.10 -9.87
C ASN A 32 -9.46 2.26 -9.08
N GLY A 33 -10.78 2.37 -9.10
CA GLY A 33 -11.43 3.51 -8.45
C GLY A 33 -11.31 3.54 -6.95
N SER A 34 -11.01 2.42 -6.32
CA SER A 34 -11.01 2.36 -4.86
C SER A 34 -9.67 1.97 -4.27
N SER A 35 -8.78 1.37 -5.03
CA SER A 35 -7.53 0.91 -4.47
C SER A 35 -6.38 0.97 -5.47
N LYS A 36 -5.17 0.85 -4.93
CA LYS A 36 -3.95 0.78 -5.71
C LYS A 36 -3.16 -0.40 -5.24
N ASP A 37 -2.65 -1.20 -6.16
CA ASP A 37 -1.89 -2.40 -5.83
C ASP A 37 -0.41 -2.18 -6.06
N PHE A 38 0.37 -2.56 -5.05
CA PHE A 38 1.83 -2.43 -5.10
C PHE A 38 2.48 -3.77 -4.86
N ASN A 39 3.66 -3.94 -5.39
CA ASN A 39 4.44 -5.15 -5.14
C ASN A 39 5.03 -5.15 -3.74
N ASN A 40 5.60 -4.04 -3.35
CA ASN A 40 6.23 -3.93 -2.03
C ASN A 40 6.13 -2.51 -1.51
N SER A 41 6.26 -2.38 -0.20
CA SER A 41 6.32 -1.08 0.44
C SER A 41 7.77 -0.65 0.59
N ILE A 42 7.96 0.60 0.98
CA ILE A 42 9.28 1.08 1.34
C ILE A 42 9.65 0.38 2.64
N GLU A 43 10.88 -0.07 2.72
CA GLU A 43 11.32 -0.89 3.84
C GLU A 43 11.02 -0.25 5.20
N LYS A 44 10.42 -1.05 6.08
CA LYS A 44 10.13 -0.65 7.46
C LYS A 44 9.05 0.41 7.61
N LYS A 45 8.43 0.82 6.53
CA LYS A 45 7.40 1.85 6.63
C LYS A 45 6.00 1.29 6.79
N VAL A 46 5.81 0.04 6.46
CA VAL A 46 4.52 -0.62 6.55
C VAL A 46 4.68 -1.91 7.33
N LYS A 47 3.80 -2.15 8.28
CA LYS A 47 3.84 -3.40 9.02
C LYS A 47 2.64 -4.26 8.67
N ILE A 48 2.84 -5.55 8.77
CA ILE A 48 1.88 -6.55 8.38
C ILE A 48 1.35 -7.25 9.61
N LEU A 49 0.04 -7.37 9.71
CA LEU A 49 -0.58 -7.99 10.88
C LEU A 49 -1.64 -8.96 10.42
N ASP A 50 -1.48 -10.22 10.83
CA ASP A 50 -2.45 -11.24 10.50
C ASP A 50 -3.52 -11.27 11.59
N THR A 51 -4.65 -10.65 11.30
CA THR A 51 -5.70 -10.52 12.29
C THR A 51 -6.38 -11.84 12.61
N PHE A 52 -6.24 -12.81 11.75
CA PHE A 52 -6.82 -14.11 12.02
C PHE A 52 -6.21 -14.72 13.29
N TYR A 53 -4.90 -14.70 13.35
CA TYR A 53 -4.21 -15.21 14.51
C TYR A 53 -4.47 -14.37 15.75
N ARG A 54 -4.47 -13.09 15.54
CA ARG A 54 -4.56 -12.19 16.66
C ARG A 54 -5.86 -12.33 17.42
N LYS A 55 -6.93 -12.53 16.70
CA LYS A 55 -8.24 -12.59 17.33
C LYS A 55 -8.71 -14.00 17.61
N ASN A 56 -7.92 -14.96 17.20
CA ASN A 56 -8.33 -16.34 17.35
C ASN A 56 -9.75 -16.48 16.80
N TYR A 57 -10.00 -15.83 15.73
CA TYR A 57 -11.32 -15.70 15.17
C TYR A 57 -11.54 -16.70 14.03
N VAL A 58 -12.69 -17.32 14.03
CA VAL A 58 -13.04 -18.25 12.95
C VAL A 58 -14.10 -17.58 12.10
N SER A 59 -13.71 -17.13 10.94
CA SER A 59 -14.66 -16.52 10.04
C SER A 59 -15.39 -17.62 9.28
N GLU A 60 -16.52 -17.24 8.73
CA GLU A 60 -17.30 -18.18 7.95
C GLU A 60 -16.55 -18.75 6.79
N ASN A 61 -15.66 -17.95 6.24
CA ASN A 61 -14.90 -18.37 5.07
C ASN A 61 -13.57 -18.97 5.43
N ASN A 62 -13.26 -18.99 6.70
CA ASN A 62 -11.98 -19.53 7.16
C ASN A 62 -10.80 -18.89 6.48
N LYS A 63 -10.92 -17.64 6.16
CA LYS A 63 -9.84 -16.92 5.52
C LYS A 63 -9.20 -15.98 6.50
N SER A 64 -7.91 -16.05 6.62
CA SER A 64 -7.21 -15.09 7.42
C SER A 64 -7.21 -13.77 6.69
N LYS A 65 -7.19 -12.71 7.45
CA LYS A 65 -7.16 -11.38 6.88
C LYS A 65 -5.85 -10.74 7.32
N ILE A 66 -5.03 -10.42 6.34
CA ILE A 66 -3.72 -9.84 6.62
C ILE A 66 -3.80 -8.36 6.33
N GLU A 67 -3.66 -7.57 7.38
CA GLU A 67 -3.82 -6.13 7.28
C GLU A 67 -2.49 -5.42 7.28
N LEU A 68 -2.47 -4.27 6.60
CA LEU A 68 -1.28 -3.46 6.48
C LEU A 68 -1.48 -2.15 7.22
N PHE A 69 -0.44 -1.73 7.93
CA PHE A 69 -0.52 -0.51 8.75
C PHE A 69 0.71 0.35 8.53
N CYS A 70 0.51 1.66 8.60
CA CYS A 70 1.62 2.59 8.61
C CYS A 70 2.36 2.40 9.93
N THR A 71 3.67 2.18 9.88
CA THR A 71 4.41 1.94 11.11
C THR A 71 4.50 3.19 11.98
N LYS A 72 4.36 4.35 11.40
CA LYS A 72 4.49 5.58 12.16
C LYS A 72 3.24 5.95 12.93
N CYS A 73 2.07 5.80 12.34
CA CYS A 73 0.85 6.24 13.02
C CYS A 73 -0.15 5.11 13.27
N ASP A 74 0.19 3.88 12.88
CA ASP A 74 -0.66 2.71 13.10
C ASP A 74 -1.99 2.74 12.37
N THR A 75 -2.13 3.59 11.39
CA THR A 75 -3.36 3.61 10.61
C THR A 75 -3.39 2.42 9.67
N ASN A 76 -4.53 1.77 9.59
CA ASN A 76 -4.72 0.68 8.63
C ASN A 76 -4.80 1.28 7.24
N ILE A 77 -3.98 0.79 6.32
CA ILE A 77 -3.92 1.35 4.98
C ILE A 77 -4.39 0.39 3.90
N GLY A 78 -4.58 -0.87 4.24
CA GLY A 78 -5.02 -1.83 3.25
C GLY A 78 -4.78 -3.24 3.70
N ASN A 79 -4.71 -4.14 2.72
CA ASN A 79 -4.57 -5.56 2.99
C ASN A 79 -3.49 -6.18 2.12
N LEU A 80 -2.88 -7.22 2.65
CA LEU A 80 -1.95 -8.03 1.87
C LEU A 80 -2.74 -9.14 1.23
N ILE A 81 -2.72 -9.19 -0.09
CA ILE A 81 -3.43 -10.24 -0.84
C ILE A 81 -2.40 -11.28 -1.27
N ASN A 82 -2.72 -12.53 -1.02
CA ASN A 82 -1.83 -13.61 -1.39
C ASN A 82 -2.68 -14.71 -2.01
N ASP A 83 -2.69 -14.78 -3.31
CA ASP A 83 -3.48 -15.78 -4.02
C ASP A 83 -2.65 -16.35 -5.16
N GLU A 84 -3.31 -17.04 -6.08
CA GLU A 84 -2.59 -17.69 -7.16
C GLU A 84 -1.81 -16.72 -8.03
N LYS A 85 -2.19 -15.47 -8.02
CA LYS A 85 -1.48 -14.48 -8.82
C LYS A 85 -0.26 -13.94 -8.10
N GLY A 86 -0.10 -14.31 -6.84
CA GLY A 86 1.05 -13.87 -6.07
C GLY A 86 0.67 -12.92 -4.96
N GLN A 87 1.67 -12.44 -4.29
CA GLN A 87 1.47 -11.56 -3.15
C GLN A 87 1.53 -10.10 -3.57
N ARG A 88 0.62 -9.30 -3.03
CA ARG A 88 0.62 -7.89 -3.35
C ARG A 88 -0.04 -7.08 -2.24
N HIS A 89 0.30 -5.80 -2.20
CA HIS A 89 -0.26 -4.87 -1.23
C HIS A 89 -1.42 -4.15 -1.90
N CYS A 90 -2.64 -4.37 -1.42
CA CYS A 90 -3.82 -3.72 -1.96
C CYS A 90 -4.16 -2.58 -1.03
N ILE A 91 -3.89 -1.35 -1.45
CA ILE A 91 -3.98 -0.18 -0.59
C ILE A 91 -5.21 0.66 -0.93
N ASP A 92 -5.95 1.04 0.12
CA ASP A 92 -7.10 1.92 -0.03
C ASP A 92 -6.62 3.27 -0.55
N LYS A 93 -7.20 3.72 -1.65
CA LYS A 93 -6.72 4.96 -2.24
C LYS A 93 -6.91 6.16 -1.33
N ASN A 94 -7.83 6.08 -0.39
CA ASN A 94 -8.03 7.18 0.55
C ASN A 94 -7.03 7.18 1.69
N ALA A 95 -6.25 6.13 1.82
CA ALA A 95 -5.26 6.03 2.88
C ALA A 95 -3.91 6.60 2.47
N ILE A 96 -3.74 6.93 1.20
CA ILE A 96 -2.45 7.42 0.71
C ILE A 96 -2.63 8.65 -0.17
N ILE A 97 -1.57 9.43 -0.23
CA ILE A 97 -1.54 10.65 -1.04
C ILE A 97 -0.35 10.57 -1.96
N LEU A 98 -0.58 10.88 -3.21
CA LEU A 98 0.49 10.88 -4.19
C LEU A 98 1.32 12.15 -4.06
N LYS A 99 2.63 11.98 -4.02
CA LYS A 99 3.53 13.11 -4.04
C LYS A 99 4.48 12.92 -5.21
N ASN A 100 4.49 13.88 -6.10
CA ASN A 100 5.34 13.82 -7.27
C ASN A 100 6.61 14.61 -6.96
N LEU A 101 7.72 13.89 -6.79
CA LEU A 101 8.96 14.50 -6.38
C LEU A 101 9.50 15.51 -7.38
N ILE A 102 9.14 15.36 -8.63
CA ILE A 102 9.61 16.31 -9.64
C ILE A 102 9.15 17.71 -9.36
N ASN A 103 7.95 17.84 -8.85
CA ASN A 103 7.38 19.16 -8.62
C ASN A 103 8.00 19.90 -7.46
N GLU A 104 8.77 19.23 -6.67
CA GLU A 104 9.33 19.86 -5.49
C GLU A 104 10.48 20.76 -5.78
N LYS A 105 10.94 20.75 -6.98
CA LYS A 105 12.05 21.64 -7.32
C LYS A 105 11.64 23.07 -7.39
N PHE A 106 10.40 23.29 -7.49
CA PHE A 106 9.90 24.66 -7.62
C PHE A 106 8.99 24.99 -6.46
#